data_246285834bed4263e837093ed7d93195
#
_entry.id   246285834bed4263e837093ed7d93195
#
_cell.length_a   1.000
_cell.length_b   1.000
_cell.length_c   1.000
_cell.angle_alpha   90.00
_cell.angle_beta   90.00
_cell.angle_gamma   90.00
#
_symmetry.space_group_name_H-M   'P 1'
#
loop_
_entity.id
_entity.type
_entity.pdbx_description
1 polymer ?
#
loop_
_entity_poly.entity_id
_entity_poly.type
_entity_poly.pdbx_seq_one_letter_code
_entity_poly.pdbx_strand_id
1 'polypeptide(L)'
;EALNLEHQAIADELDSLVRSVEHIKHIVSAQQSHAKVTVTNEKLQLEDLVEDAIAMNRNSLDRHGVRIERDFCNLPSIQADRHMVLQILVNLISNAKKAMGANPVNDRKITIRSFMTEDDNSKPMAHITVTDNGTGIAVDDLDKIFTRGFTTDKQGHGFGLHNSANNAAMMKGSLTVNSSGLGQGATFELTLPMGQATSQSRELAA
;
A
#
# COMPACT_ATOMS: atom_id res chain seq x y z
N GLU A 1 -5.03 8.66 42.66
CA GLU A 1 -5.88 9.49 41.75
C GLU A 1 -5.05 10.51 40.98
N ALA A 2 -4.16 11.30 41.58
CA ALA A 2 -3.33 12.30 40.89
C ALA A 2 -2.41 11.69 39.81
N LEU A 3 -1.77 10.56 40.10
CA LEU A 3 -0.88 9.86 39.17
C LEU A 3 -1.60 9.34 37.90
N ASN A 4 -2.86 8.91 38.04
CA ASN A 4 -3.68 8.51 36.91
C ASN A 4 -4.12 9.67 36.02
N LEU A 5 -4.36 10.85 36.62
CA LEU A 5 -4.68 12.07 35.86
C LEU A 5 -3.45 12.59 35.08
N GLU A 6 -2.25 12.50 35.66
CA GLU A 6 -1.00 12.84 34.94
C GLU A 6 -0.72 11.89 33.80
N HIS A 7 -0.86 10.58 34.00
CA HIS A 7 -0.71 9.60 32.92
C HIS A 7 -1.72 9.82 31.77
N GLN A 8 -2.97 10.16 32.12
CA GLN A 8 -4.00 10.47 31.11
C GLN A 8 -3.65 11.73 30.34
N ALA A 9 -3.20 12.79 31.02
CA ALA A 9 -2.79 14.04 30.36
C ALA A 9 -1.60 13.84 29.42
N ILE A 10 -0.59 13.05 29.82
CA ILE A 10 0.55 12.70 28.96
C ILE A 10 0.11 11.86 27.75
N ALA A 11 -0.81 10.92 27.93
CA ALA A 11 -1.35 10.12 26.83
C ALA A 11 -2.10 11.00 25.82
N ASP A 12 -2.94 11.93 26.28
CA ASP A 12 -3.69 12.85 25.43
C ASP A 12 -2.76 13.84 24.68
N GLU A 13 -1.66 14.26 25.31
CA GLU A 13 -0.65 15.13 24.70
C GLU A 13 0.17 14.38 23.63
N LEU A 14 0.53 13.12 23.89
CA LEU A 14 1.17 12.23 22.91
C LEU A 14 0.27 11.98 21.70
N ASP A 15 -1.00 11.73 21.91
CA ASP A 15 -1.97 11.57 20.83
C ASP A 15 -2.16 12.86 20.01
N SER A 16 -2.10 14.02 20.66
CA SER A 16 -2.13 15.32 19.98
C SER A 16 -0.88 15.56 19.14
N LEU A 17 0.30 15.20 19.65
CA LEU A 17 1.57 15.28 18.92
C LEU A 17 1.58 14.33 17.70
N VAL A 18 1.14 13.11 17.87
CA VAL A 18 1.02 12.14 16.75
C VAL A 18 0.10 12.71 15.67
N ARG A 19 -1.05 13.26 16.02
CA ARG A 19 -1.97 13.93 15.08
C ARG A 19 -1.32 15.10 14.36
N SER A 20 -0.55 15.91 15.06
CA SER A 20 0.15 17.08 14.50
C SER A 20 1.24 16.65 13.50
N VAL A 21 2.01 15.62 13.84
CA VAL A 21 3.03 15.04 12.93
C VAL A 21 2.38 14.45 11.68
N GLU A 22 1.27 13.75 11.81
CA GLU A 22 0.53 13.24 10.65
C GLU A 22 -0.05 14.38 9.79
N HIS A 23 -0.55 15.44 10.40
CA HIS A 23 -1.01 16.63 9.67
C HIS A 23 0.13 17.30 8.89
N ILE A 24 1.31 17.48 9.50
CA ILE A 24 2.51 18.01 8.82
C ILE A 24 2.93 17.09 7.66
N LYS A 25 2.95 15.78 7.84
CA LYS A 25 3.19 14.82 6.75
C LYS A 25 2.21 15.05 5.59
N HIS A 26 0.95 15.29 5.87
CA HIS A 26 -0.06 15.56 4.84
C HIS A 26 0.18 16.88 4.11
N ILE A 27 0.54 17.95 4.81
CA ILE A 27 0.86 19.23 4.19
C ILE A 27 2.09 19.09 3.29
N VAL A 28 3.13 18.41 3.76
CA VAL A 28 4.35 18.15 2.99
C VAL A 28 4.04 17.30 1.74
N SER A 29 3.25 16.23 1.88
CA SER A 29 2.83 15.41 0.74
C SER A 29 1.97 16.19 -0.25
N ALA A 30 1.05 17.05 0.22
CA ALA A 30 0.25 17.90 -0.64
C ALA A 30 1.10 18.97 -1.36
N GLN A 31 2.10 19.55 -0.69
CA GLN A 31 3.02 20.50 -1.32
C GLN A 31 3.96 19.82 -2.32
N GLN A 32 4.40 18.59 -2.05
CA GLN A 32 5.19 17.79 -3.00
C GLN A 32 4.38 17.41 -4.25
N SER A 33 3.07 17.22 -4.15
CA SER A 33 2.21 17.00 -5.32
C SER A 33 2.02 18.23 -6.21
N HIS A 34 2.28 19.44 -5.71
CA HIS A 34 2.27 20.70 -6.48
C HIS A 34 3.66 21.12 -6.99
N ALA A 35 4.75 20.65 -6.36
CA ALA A 35 6.07 20.74 -6.98
C ALA A 35 6.09 19.73 -8.14
N LYS A 36 6.59 20.12 -9.33
CA LYS A 36 6.84 19.19 -10.45
C LYS A 36 7.56 17.96 -9.90
N VAL A 37 6.78 16.92 -9.57
CA VAL A 37 7.34 15.63 -9.15
C VAL A 37 8.00 15.05 -10.39
N THR A 38 9.30 15.19 -10.47
CA THR A 38 10.09 14.46 -11.47
C THR A 38 10.05 13.00 -11.01
N VAL A 39 9.24 12.18 -11.66
CA VAL A 39 9.22 10.73 -11.44
C VAL A 39 10.63 10.22 -11.74
N THR A 40 11.32 9.77 -10.72
CA THR A 40 12.68 9.22 -10.86
C THR A 40 12.56 7.75 -11.22
N ASN A 41 12.56 7.45 -12.52
CA ASN A 41 12.52 6.06 -12.97
C ASN A 41 13.88 5.40 -12.75
N GLU A 42 13.90 4.37 -11.95
CA GLU A 42 15.06 3.50 -11.74
C GLU A 42 14.67 2.03 -11.96
N LYS A 43 15.67 1.19 -12.18
CA LYS A 43 15.45 -0.25 -12.36
C LYS A 43 15.21 -0.89 -11.00
N LEU A 44 14.03 -1.48 -10.81
CA LEU A 44 13.55 -2.01 -9.55
C LEU A 44 13.16 -3.48 -9.66
N GLN A 45 13.41 -4.23 -8.59
CA GLN A 45 12.79 -5.52 -8.35
C GLN A 45 11.61 -5.32 -7.41
N LEU A 46 10.38 -5.61 -7.88
CA LEU A 46 9.17 -5.31 -7.10
C LEU A 46 9.09 -6.13 -5.81
N GLU A 47 9.52 -7.39 -5.85
CA GLU A 47 9.53 -8.26 -4.68
C GLU A 47 10.44 -7.74 -3.56
N ASP A 48 11.58 -7.12 -3.91
CA ASP A 48 12.46 -6.47 -2.92
C ASP A 48 11.75 -5.31 -2.23
N LEU A 49 10.97 -4.53 -2.98
CA LEU A 49 10.19 -3.43 -2.41
C LEU A 49 9.02 -3.92 -1.53
N VAL A 50 8.45 -5.08 -1.84
CA VAL A 50 7.47 -5.72 -0.95
C VAL A 50 8.13 -6.11 0.36
N GLU A 51 9.34 -6.69 0.33
CA GLU A 51 10.07 -7.04 1.57
C GLU A 51 10.45 -5.79 2.37
N ASP A 52 10.88 -4.71 1.72
CA ASP A 52 11.13 -3.43 2.39
C ASP A 52 9.87 -2.89 3.07
N ALA A 53 8.72 -2.93 2.38
CA ALA A 53 7.45 -2.48 2.93
C ALA A 53 6.98 -3.34 4.12
N ILE A 54 7.19 -4.66 4.07
CA ILE A 54 6.93 -5.58 5.19
C ILE A 54 7.85 -5.23 6.36
N ALA A 55 9.16 -5.01 6.10
CA ALA A 55 10.12 -4.66 7.14
C ALA A 55 9.77 -3.35 7.84
N MET A 56 9.32 -2.33 7.10
CA MET A 56 8.84 -1.05 7.67
C MET A 56 7.60 -1.20 8.56
N ASN A 57 6.76 -2.21 8.30
CA ASN A 57 5.57 -2.50 9.10
C ASN A 57 5.80 -3.57 10.17
N ARG A 58 6.98 -4.20 10.24
CA ARG A 58 7.27 -5.40 11.04
C ARG A 58 6.82 -5.28 12.50
N ASN A 59 7.29 -4.27 13.22
CA ASN A 59 6.95 -4.09 14.64
C ASN A 59 5.44 -4.00 14.89
N SER A 60 4.72 -3.43 13.92
CA SER A 60 3.27 -3.29 14.00
C SER A 60 2.56 -4.62 13.65
N LEU A 61 3.04 -5.33 12.65
CA LEU A 61 2.51 -6.64 12.24
C LEU A 61 2.70 -7.68 13.36
N ASP A 62 3.90 -7.75 13.94
CA ASP A 62 4.25 -8.67 15.03
C ASP A 62 3.39 -8.39 16.27
N ARG A 63 3.23 -7.12 16.66
CA ARG A 63 2.39 -6.71 17.80
C ARG A 63 0.92 -7.13 17.62
N HIS A 64 0.43 -7.13 16.39
CA HIS A 64 -0.95 -7.51 16.09
C HIS A 64 -1.10 -8.98 15.69
N GLY A 65 -0.02 -9.77 15.72
CA GLY A 65 -0.04 -11.20 15.40
C GLY A 65 -0.46 -11.48 13.95
N VAL A 66 -0.06 -10.63 13.01
CA VAL A 66 -0.41 -10.78 11.59
C VAL A 66 0.60 -11.69 10.89
N ARG A 67 0.12 -12.80 10.28
CA ARG A 67 0.93 -13.67 9.44
C ARG A 67 1.00 -13.15 8.01
N ILE A 68 2.21 -13.11 7.44
CA ILE A 68 2.44 -12.73 6.04
C ILE A 68 2.74 -13.99 5.21
N GLU A 69 1.94 -14.23 4.18
CA GLU A 69 2.19 -15.26 3.15
C GLU A 69 2.67 -14.60 1.87
N ARG A 70 3.65 -15.18 1.20
CA ARG A 70 4.25 -14.69 -0.03
C ARG A 70 4.06 -15.71 -1.14
N ASP A 71 3.60 -15.23 -2.31
CA ASP A 71 3.41 -16.03 -3.51
C ASP A 71 3.98 -15.23 -4.70
N PHE A 72 5.31 -15.25 -4.83
CA PHE A 72 6.03 -14.46 -5.83
C PHE A 72 6.40 -15.31 -7.04
N CYS A 73 6.24 -14.74 -8.24
CA CYS A 73 6.59 -15.40 -9.49
C CYS A 73 7.96 -14.97 -10.06
N ASN A 74 8.80 -14.24 -9.29
CA ASN A 74 10.08 -13.68 -9.72
C ASN A 74 9.93 -12.79 -10.96
N LEU A 75 9.26 -11.66 -10.78
CA LEU A 75 9.06 -10.67 -11.83
C LEU A 75 10.39 -10.16 -12.39
N PRO A 76 10.51 -9.94 -13.70
CA PRO A 76 11.61 -9.14 -14.24
C PRO A 76 11.61 -7.74 -13.65
N SER A 77 12.80 -7.11 -13.57
CA SER A 77 12.92 -5.74 -13.09
C SER A 77 12.10 -4.78 -13.95
N ILE A 78 11.48 -3.81 -13.32
CA ILE A 78 10.69 -2.76 -13.98
C ILE A 78 11.38 -1.40 -13.84
N GLN A 79 10.92 -0.42 -14.64
CA GLN A 79 11.30 0.99 -14.52
C GLN A 79 10.18 1.74 -13.80
N ALA A 80 10.42 2.16 -12.56
CA ALA A 80 9.41 2.89 -11.77
C ALA A 80 10.09 3.79 -10.73
N ASP A 81 9.31 4.62 -10.06
CA ASP A 81 9.77 5.42 -8.93
C ASP A 81 9.69 4.57 -7.65
N ARG A 82 10.88 4.26 -7.09
CA ARG A 82 11.02 3.44 -5.88
C ARG A 82 10.20 3.99 -4.70
N HIS A 83 10.25 5.31 -4.51
CA HIS A 83 9.58 5.94 -3.38
C HIS A 83 8.06 5.83 -3.50
N MET A 84 7.51 6.09 -4.70
CA MET A 84 6.09 5.96 -4.94
C MET A 84 5.59 4.53 -4.76
N VAL A 85 6.30 3.53 -5.31
CA VAL A 85 5.95 2.12 -5.14
C VAL A 85 5.97 1.73 -3.67
N LEU A 86 7.06 2.05 -2.96
CA LEU A 86 7.21 1.73 -1.54
C LEU A 86 6.10 2.37 -0.70
N GLN A 87 5.75 3.63 -0.96
CA GLN A 87 4.66 4.34 -0.27
C GLN A 87 3.30 3.65 -0.48
N ILE A 88 3.01 3.20 -1.70
CA ILE A 88 1.80 2.43 -1.99
C ILE A 88 1.79 1.14 -1.16
N LEU A 89 2.84 0.33 -1.23
CA LEU A 89 2.92 -0.96 -0.55
C LEU A 89 2.81 -0.84 0.98
N VAL A 90 3.52 0.12 1.58
CA VAL A 90 3.43 0.41 3.03
C VAL A 90 2.00 0.78 3.43
N ASN A 91 1.32 1.61 2.63
CA ASN A 91 -0.06 1.98 2.89
C ASN A 91 -1.02 0.78 2.77
N LEU A 92 -0.88 -0.06 1.74
CA LEU A 92 -1.73 -1.24 1.56
C LEU A 92 -1.57 -2.24 2.70
N ILE A 93 -0.32 -2.55 3.12
CA ILE A 93 -0.03 -3.44 4.26
C ILE A 93 -0.60 -2.87 5.56
N SER A 94 -0.46 -1.55 5.79
CA SER A 94 -1.02 -0.90 6.97
C SER A 94 -2.56 -0.95 6.99
N ASN A 95 -3.22 -0.76 5.84
CA ASN A 95 -4.68 -0.86 5.72
C ASN A 95 -5.17 -2.29 5.95
N ALA A 96 -4.51 -3.28 5.35
CA ALA A 96 -4.80 -4.70 5.55
C ALA A 96 -4.72 -5.08 7.05
N LYS A 97 -3.65 -4.65 7.74
CA LYS A 97 -3.52 -4.86 9.18
C LYS A 97 -4.67 -4.23 9.98
N LYS A 98 -5.07 -2.99 9.65
CA LYS A 98 -6.18 -2.28 10.32
C LYS A 98 -7.51 -3.01 10.10
N ALA A 99 -7.78 -3.48 8.89
CA ALA A 99 -9.00 -4.20 8.55
C ALA A 99 -9.18 -5.49 9.36
N MET A 100 -8.11 -6.08 9.87
CA MET A 100 -8.14 -7.30 10.68
C MET A 100 -8.27 -7.05 12.20
N GLY A 101 -8.45 -5.80 12.64
CA GLY A 101 -8.51 -5.45 14.06
C GLY A 101 -9.55 -6.25 14.86
N ALA A 102 -10.67 -6.61 14.26
CA ALA A 102 -11.73 -7.41 14.86
C ALA A 102 -11.50 -8.94 14.80
N ASN A 103 -10.56 -9.41 13.99
CA ASN A 103 -10.27 -10.83 13.84
C ASN A 103 -9.52 -11.38 15.06
N PRO A 104 -9.70 -12.67 15.40
CA PRO A 104 -8.84 -13.35 16.36
C PRO A 104 -7.36 -13.23 15.94
N VAL A 105 -6.47 -13.03 16.91
CA VAL A 105 -5.03 -12.78 16.64
C VAL A 105 -4.40 -13.91 15.80
N ASN A 106 -4.77 -15.17 16.08
CA ASN A 106 -4.21 -16.33 15.38
C ASN A 106 -4.75 -16.51 13.95
N ASP A 107 -5.75 -15.74 13.55
CA ASP A 107 -6.41 -15.84 12.23
C ASP A 107 -6.07 -14.66 11.29
N ARG A 108 -5.27 -13.74 11.75
CA ARG A 108 -4.90 -12.54 10.96
C ARG A 108 -3.86 -12.89 9.92
N LYS A 109 -4.22 -12.72 8.66
CA LYS A 109 -3.38 -13.10 7.53
C LYS A 109 -3.40 -12.06 6.42
N ILE A 110 -2.21 -11.72 5.91
CA ILE A 110 -2.03 -10.98 4.66
C ILE A 110 -1.31 -11.90 3.68
N THR A 111 -1.85 -12.06 2.49
CA THR A 111 -1.21 -12.77 1.37
C THR A 111 -0.77 -11.74 0.34
N ILE A 112 0.51 -11.74 -0.02
CA ILE A 112 1.05 -10.85 -1.06
C ILE A 112 1.52 -11.71 -2.22
N ARG A 113 1.00 -11.42 -3.43
CA ARG A 113 1.34 -12.14 -4.65
C ARG A 113 1.94 -11.20 -5.67
N SER A 114 2.89 -11.69 -6.45
CA SER A 114 3.36 -11.04 -7.67
C SER A 114 3.04 -11.91 -8.88
N PHE A 115 2.64 -11.30 -9.98
CA PHE A 115 2.44 -12.00 -11.26
C PHE A 115 2.53 -11.01 -12.43
N MET A 116 2.58 -11.55 -13.64
CA MET A 116 2.67 -10.77 -14.86
C MET A 116 1.49 -11.11 -15.78
N THR A 117 0.98 -10.10 -16.48
CA THR A 117 0.02 -10.25 -17.59
C THR A 117 0.46 -9.40 -18.77
N GLU A 118 -0.30 -9.46 -19.85
CA GLU A 118 -0.20 -8.51 -20.95
C GLU A 118 -1.46 -7.63 -20.99
N ASP A 119 -1.27 -6.35 -21.34
CA ASP A 119 -2.40 -5.45 -21.62
C ASP A 119 -3.01 -5.73 -23.01
N ASP A 120 -4.09 -5.02 -23.37
CA ASP A 120 -4.79 -5.15 -24.66
C ASP A 120 -3.89 -4.89 -25.88
N ASN A 121 -2.72 -4.27 -25.68
CA ASN A 121 -1.72 -4.00 -26.71
C ASN A 121 -0.52 -4.97 -26.63
N SER A 122 -0.66 -6.10 -25.92
CA SER A 122 0.41 -7.09 -25.67
C SER A 122 1.64 -6.49 -24.98
N LYS A 123 1.46 -5.47 -24.13
CA LYS A 123 2.55 -4.93 -23.32
C LYS A 123 2.57 -5.64 -21.98
N PRO A 124 3.74 -6.06 -21.49
CA PRO A 124 3.84 -6.73 -20.21
C PRO A 124 3.53 -5.76 -19.04
N MET A 125 2.69 -6.25 -18.14
CA MET A 125 2.28 -5.56 -16.94
C MET A 125 2.67 -6.39 -15.71
N ALA A 126 3.25 -5.73 -14.71
CA ALA A 126 3.57 -6.34 -13.43
C ALA A 126 2.45 -6.04 -12.43
N HIS A 127 2.07 -7.04 -11.66
CA HIS A 127 1.02 -6.96 -10.67
C HIS A 127 1.53 -7.34 -9.30
N ILE A 128 1.15 -6.57 -8.28
CA ILE A 128 1.29 -6.93 -6.87
C ILE A 128 -0.10 -6.88 -6.25
N THR A 129 -0.55 -7.99 -5.67
CA THR A 129 -1.78 -8.01 -4.87
C THR A 129 -1.45 -8.11 -3.38
N VAL A 130 -2.21 -7.38 -2.57
CA VAL A 130 -2.22 -7.46 -1.11
C VAL A 130 -3.63 -7.84 -0.69
N THR A 131 -3.78 -9.08 -0.22
CA THR A 131 -5.06 -9.66 0.21
C THR A 131 -5.07 -9.83 1.72
N ASP A 132 -6.07 -9.29 2.39
CA ASP A 132 -6.34 -9.51 3.80
C ASP A 132 -7.59 -10.35 4.01
N ASN A 133 -7.70 -10.99 5.17
CA ASN A 133 -8.89 -11.68 5.62
C ASN A 133 -9.68 -10.87 6.67
N GLY A 134 -9.65 -9.55 6.55
CA GLY A 134 -10.26 -8.62 7.51
C GLY A 134 -11.76 -8.39 7.32
N THR A 135 -12.20 -7.23 7.77
CA THR A 135 -13.62 -6.84 7.77
C THR A 135 -14.23 -6.70 6.37
N GLY A 136 -13.41 -6.68 5.32
CA GLY A 136 -13.89 -6.45 3.95
C GLY A 136 -14.43 -5.02 3.74
N ILE A 137 -14.98 -4.80 2.54
CA ILE A 137 -15.48 -3.49 2.11
C ILE A 137 -16.93 -3.67 1.65
N ALA A 138 -17.83 -2.80 2.10
CA ALA A 138 -19.20 -2.79 1.62
C ALA A 138 -19.23 -2.49 0.12
N VAL A 139 -20.09 -3.17 -0.63
CA VAL A 139 -20.19 -3.01 -2.09
C VAL A 139 -20.43 -1.55 -2.49
N ASP A 140 -21.26 -0.84 -1.74
CA ASP A 140 -21.59 0.58 -1.98
C ASP A 140 -20.40 1.54 -1.75
N ASP A 141 -19.33 1.07 -1.12
CA ASP A 141 -18.16 1.86 -0.81
C ASP A 141 -16.97 1.58 -1.74
N LEU A 142 -16.99 0.50 -2.53
CA LEU A 142 -15.90 0.11 -3.42
C LEU A 142 -15.47 1.24 -4.39
N ASP A 143 -16.44 1.96 -4.94
CA ASP A 143 -16.17 3.09 -5.85
C ASP A 143 -15.67 4.35 -5.11
N LYS A 144 -15.89 4.42 -3.78
CA LYS A 144 -15.60 5.61 -2.99
C LYS A 144 -14.26 5.57 -2.27
N ILE A 145 -13.72 4.36 -2.02
CA ILE A 145 -12.51 4.20 -1.18
C ILE A 145 -11.28 4.94 -1.70
N PHE A 146 -11.21 5.25 -3.00
CA PHE A 146 -10.15 6.04 -3.61
C PHE A 146 -10.46 7.54 -3.63
N THR A 147 -11.65 7.96 -3.19
CA THR A 147 -12.03 9.36 -3.11
C THR A 147 -11.28 10.04 -1.96
N ARG A 148 -10.83 11.28 -2.19
CA ARG A 148 -10.12 12.05 -1.18
C ARG A 148 -10.97 12.26 0.07
N GLY A 149 -10.42 11.90 1.24
CA GLY A 149 -11.10 12.06 2.53
C GLY A 149 -12.06 10.93 2.90
N PHE A 150 -12.26 9.93 2.04
CA PHE A 150 -13.08 8.78 2.39
C PHE A 150 -12.35 7.86 3.40
N THR A 151 -13.01 7.56 4.49
CA THR A 151 -12.51 6.64 5.52
C THR A 151 -13.66 6.05 6.32
N THR A 152 -13.57 4.79 6.65
CA THR A 152 -14.43 4.09 7.63
C THR A 152 -13.78 4.04 9.01
N ASP A 153 -12.50 4.38 9.12
CA ASP A 153 -11.76 4.48 10.38
C ASP A 153 -12.00 5.86 11.01
N LYS A 154 -12.57 5.90 12.22
CA LYS A 154 -12.86 7.15 12.96
C LYS A 154 -11.61 8.00 13.24
N GLN A 155 -10.43 7.41 13.25
CA GLN A 155 -9.15 8.09 13.44
C GLN A 155 -8.39 8.28 12.11
N GLY A 156 -8.92 7.76 11.02
CA GLY A 156 -8.32 7.84 9.69
C GLY A 156 -8.65 9.16 8.98
N HIS A 157 -7.71 9.71 8.22
CA HIS A 157 -7.89 10.95 7.44
C HIS A 157 -8.40 10.72 6.01
N GLY A 158 -8.50 9.47 5.55
CA GLY A 158 -9.00 9.11 4.23
C GLY A 158 -8.11 9.53 3.04
N PHE A 159 -6.82 9.79 3.25
CA PHE A 159 -5.92 10.22 2.17
C PHE A 159 -5.03 9.10 1.61
N GLY A 160 -4.83 8.02 2.35
CA GLY A 160 -3.86 6.97 2.02
C GLY A 160 -4.14 6.32 0.68
N LEU A 161 -5.34 5.77 0.47
CA LEU A 161 -5.71 5.10 -0.78
C LEU A 161 -5.81 6.07 -1.96
N HIS A 162 -6.32 7.28 -1.74
CA HIS A 162 -6.34 8.34 -2.75
C HIS A 162 -4.93 8.66 -3.27
N ASN A 163 -3.98 8.89 -2.36
CA ASN A 163 -2.59 9.17 -2.72
C ASN A 163 -1.93 7.96 -3.39
N SER A 164 -2.23 6.74 -2.94
CA SER A 164 -1.71 5.52 -3.55
C SER A 164 -2.21 5.35 -4.99
N ALA A 165 -3.49 5.63 -5.26
CA ALA A 165 -4.05 5.59 -6.61
C ALA A 165 -3.41 6.66 -7.52
N ASN A 166 -3.20 7.87 -7.00
CA ASN A 166 -2.51 8.95 -7.74
C ASN A 166 -1.06 8.57 -8.06
N ASN A 167 -0.31 8.01 -7.10
CA ASN A 167 1.06 7.56 -7.32
C ASN A 167 1.12 6.46 -8.39
N ALA A 168 0.21 5.49 -8.37
CA ALA A 168 0.11 4.47 -9.39
C ALA A 168 -0.15 5.09 -10.78
N ALA A 169 -1.10 6.02 -10.88
CA ALA A 169 -1.43 6.71 -12.13
C ALA A 169 -0.25 7.55 -12.67
N MET A 170 0.52 8.21 -11.81
CA MET A 170 1.73 8.96 -12.20
C MET A 170 2.80 8.05 -12.82
N MET A 171 2.87 6.78 -12.39
CA MET A 171 3.73 5.74 -12.98
C MET A 171 3.07 5.03 -14.18
N LYS A 172 1.94 5.54 -14.70
CA LYS A 172 1.14 4.94 -15.79
C LYS A 172 0.58 3.55 -15.46
N GLY A 173 0.45 3.28 -14.17
CA GLY A 173 -0.18 2.08 -13.63
C GLY A 173 -1.57 2.37 -13.08
N SER A 174 -2.10 1.44 -12.32
CA SER A 174 -3.40 1.57 -11.64
C SER A 174 -3.37 0.89 -10.27
N LEU A 175 -4.27 1.32 -9.40
CA LEU A 175 -4.57 0.66 -8.14
C LEU A 175 -6.06 0.33 -8.11
N THR A 176 -6.39 -0.93 -7.97
CA THR A 176 -7.77 -1.44 -7.93
C THR A 176 -8.03 -2.20 -6.64
N VAL A 177 -9.30 -2.49 -6.37
CA VAL A 177 -9.73 -3.25 -5.21
C VAL A 177 -10.81 -4.24 -5.60
N ASN A 178 -10.82 -5.37 -4.92
CA ASN A 178 -11.90 -6.36 -4.95
C ASN A 178 -12.22 -6.79 -3.51
N SER A 179 -13.50 -6.83 -3.16
CA SER A 179 -14.02 -7.39 -1.91
C SER A 179 -15.41 -7.97 -2.17
N SER A 180 -15.64 -9.19 -1.69
CA SER A 180 -16.97 -9.84 -1.80
C SER A 180 -17.99 -9.32 -0.77
N GLY A 181 -17.64 -8.29 0.00
CA GLY A 181 -18.48 -7.67 1.01
C GLY A 181 -17.90 -7.75 2.41
N LEU A 182 -18.70 -7.33 3.38
CA LEU A 182 -18.29 -7.31 4.78
C LEU A 182 -18.00 -8.72 5.30
N GLY A 183 -16.90 -8.84 6.07
CA GLY A 183 -16.42 -10.09 6.62
C GLY A 183 -15.66 -11.00 5.64
N GLN A 184 -15.47 -10.58 4.38
CA GLN A 184 -14.83 -11.39 3.33
C GLN A 184 -13.41 -10.94 2.99
N GLY A 185 -12.86 -9.98 3.75
CA GLY A 185 -11.55 -9.39 3.45
C GLY A 185 -11.58 -8.54 2.19
N ALA A 186 -10.40 -8.07 1.78
CA ALA A 186 -10.23 -7.30 0.57
C ALA A 186 -8.91 -7.66 -0.14
N THR A 187 -8.89 -7.49 -1.45
CA THR A 187 -7.69 -7.62 -2.27
C THR A 187 -7.45 -6.30 -2.99
N PHE A 188 -6.34 -5.65 -2.69
CA PHE A 188 -5.85 -4.50 -3.44
C PHE A 188 -4.82 -4.96 -4.47
N GLU A 189 -4.90 -4.43 -5.68
CA GLU A 189 -4.01 -4.78 -6.77
C GLU A 189 -3.36 -3.53 -7.36
N LEU A 190 -2.04 -3.47 -7.26
CA LEU A 190 -1.18 -2.50 -7.93
C LEU A 190 -0.72 -3.10 -9.25
N THR A 191 -1.03 -2.42 -10.36
CA THR A 191 -0.57 -2.78 -11.71
C THR A 191 0.39 -1.70 -12.20
N LEU A 192 1.56 -2.10 -12.70
CA LEU A 192 2.58 -1.20 -13.25
C LEU A 192 3.05 -1.70 -14.62
N PRO A 193 3.28 -0.78 -15.60
CA PRO A 193 3.85 -1.17 -16.88
C PRO A 193 5.29 -1.64 -16.70
N MET A 194 5.59 -2.79 -17.27
CA MET A 194 6.98 -3.23 -17.40
C MET A 194 7.54 -2.50 -18.62
N GLY A 195 8.43 -1.50 -18.40
CA GLY A 195 9.08 -0.79 -19.49
C GLY A 195 9.67 -1.80 -20.49
N GLN A 196 9.69 -1.46 -21.80
CA GLN A 196 10.28 -2.33 -22.81
C GLN A 196 11.70 -2.72 -22.36
N ALA A 197 11.94 -4.01 -22.18
CA ALA A 197 13.29 -4.53 -22.06
C ALA A 197 14.05 -4.01 -23.30
N THR A 198 15.00 -3.12 -23.07
CA THR A 198 15.93 -2.69 -24.13
C THR A 198 16.55 -3.97 -24.72
N SER A 199 16.31 -4.20 -25.99
CA SER A 199 16.70 -5.37 -26.76
C SER A 199 18.24 -5.51 -26.92
N GLN A 200 19.02 -5.21 -25.90
CA GLN A 200 20.49 -5.36 -25.91
C GLN A 200 21.00 -6.73 -25.44
N SER A 201 20.11 -7.64 -25.05
CA SER A 201 20.53 -8.99 -24.62
C SER A 201 20.39 -10.08 -25.69
N ARG A 202 20.08 -9.73 -26.95
CA ARG A 202 19.98 -10.71 -28.05
C ARG A 202 21.17 -10.75 -29.01
N GLU A 203 22.15 -9.89 -28.86
CA GLU A 203 23.31 -9.82 -29.79
C GLU A 203 24.60 -10.51 -29.29
N LEU A 204 24.58 -11.19 -28.15
CA LEU A 204 25.75 -11.91 -27.60
C LEU A 204 25.60 -13.44 -27.66
N ALA A 205 24.64 -13.96 -28.44
CA ALA A 205 24.45 -15.40 -28.63
C ALA A 205 24.17 -15.74 -30.12
N ALA A 206 24.96 -15.17 -31.02
CA ALA A 206 25.02 -15.60 -32.43
C ALA A 206 26.50 -15.80 -32.83
#